data_f622763681e43fc828c334861d0042fc
#
_entry.id   f622763681e43fc828c334861d0042fc
#
_cell.length_a   1.000
_cell.length_b   1.000
_cell.length_c   1.000
_cell.angle_alpha   90.00
_cell.angle_beta   90.00
_cell.angle_gamma   90.00
#
_symmetry.space_group_name_H-M   'P 1'
#
loop_
_entity.id
_entity.type
_entity.pdbx_description
1 polymer ?
#
loop_
_entity_poly.entity_id
_entity_poly.type
_entity_poly.pdbx_seq_one_letter_code
_entity_poly.pdbx_strand_id
1 'polypeptide(L)'
;DGIQNLTGLTVLTMFDRLITDISPLRHLTNLTDLVLHTNWISDIEPLSGLVNLERLIISENPISDIRPLAGLTKLRQLHVHGLYPNQLQYWLDMDDGRDPDVVFNGITDISPLAGLTELRLLRIHLNAISDISPLANLTNLIHLRLYDNQVEDISALADLNKLVLLWAHGNQIEDISPLSGMSEMQQLSLNDNGISDIGALGNMTEMDHLFLSDNTIEDIAPLQRLQALEVLRLENNDITDVSALAGLNQLRELSLARNWSLYDVQPLLRNAGIGAGDELDLRFTAVRCSDIDAFANRGVTLLRVTTVNGSGCPGRRLEDP
;
A
#
# COMPACT_ATOMS: atom_id res chain seq x y z
N ASP A 1 9.33 19.27 -31.00
CA ASP A 1 8.98 19.15 -32.42
C ASP A 1 9.78 18.04 -33.09
N GLY A 2 9.13 17.25 -34.00
CA GLY A 2 9.80 16.19 -34.74
C GLY A 2 9.63 14.78 -34.23
N ILE A 3 9.22 14.58 -32.95
CA ILE A 3 9.03 13.23 -32.37
C ILE A 3 7.96 12.41 -33.12
N GLN A 4 6.92 13.09 -33.66
CA GLN A 4 5.84 12.47 -34.43
C GLN A 4 6.35 11.71 -35.70
N ASN A 5 7.57 11.99 -36.15
CA ASN A 5 8.19 11.35 -37.30
C ASN A 5 8.95 10.05 -36.93
N LEU A 6 9.16 9.80 -35.64
CA LEU A 6 9.90 8.65 -35.13
C LEU A 6 8.97 7.41 -35.00
N THR A 7 8.23 7.08 -36.05
CA THR A 7 7.20 6.04 -36.05
C THR A 7 7.72 4.64 -35.76
N GLY A 8 9.03 4.40 -35.85
CA GLY A 8 9.67 3.14 -35.47
C GLY A 8 10.00 3.02 -33.98
N LEU A 9 9.70 4.05 -33.18
CA LEU A 9 10.05 4.09 -31.76
C LEU A 9 9.21 3.05 -30.98
N THR A 10 9.87 2.25 -30.15
CA THR A 10 9.21 1.24 -29.29
C THR A 10 9.24 1.63 -27.80
N VAL A 11 10.21 2.45 -27.39
CA VAL A 11 10.39 2.91 -26.01
C VAL A 11 10.55 4.42 -26.01
N LEU A 12 9.79 5.11 -25.16
CA LEU A 12 9.91 6.55 -24.97
C LEU A 12 9.83 6.88 -23.47
N THR A 13 10.80 7.66 -23.00
CA THR A 13 10.85 8.12 -21.61
C THR A 13 11.07 9.64 -21.57
N MET A 14 10.09 10.37 -21.02
CA MET A 14 10.10 11.83 -20.88
C MET A 14 9.43 12.22 -19.55
N PHE A 15 10.08 11.98 -18.41
CA PHE A 15 9.56 12.36 -17.10
C PHE A 15 10.17 13.67 -16.60
N ASP A 16 9.46 14.38 -15.73
CA ASP A 16 9.92 15.63 -15.10
C ASP A 16 10.36 16.69 -16.15
N ARG A 17 9.47 17.00 -17.10
CA ARG A 17 9.76 17.88 -18.25
C ARG A 17 8.71 18.96 -18.49
N LEU A 18 7.76 19.15 -17.55
CA LEU A 18 6.67 20.14 -17.66
C LEU A 18 5.84 19.98 -18.94
N ILE A 19 5.70 18.76 -19.44
CA ILE A 19 4.95 18.47 -20.67
C ILE A 19 3.46 18.60 -20.37
N THR A 20 2.76 19.37 -21.20
CA THR A 20 1.29 19.53 -21.18
C THR A 20 0.62 18.86 -22.37
N ASP A 21 1.27 18.92 -23.55
CA ASP A 21 0.71 18.42 -24.82
C ASP A 21 1.49 17.19 -25.32
N ILE A 22 0.78 16.05 -25.39
CA ILE A 22 1.29 14.79 -25.94
C ILE A 22 0.64 14.42 -27.28
N SER A 23 -0.06 15.36 -27.94
CA SER A 23 -0.67 15.13 -29.26
C SER A 23 0.33 14.63 -30.34
N PRO A 24 1.63 15.00 -30.30
CA PRO A 24 2.62 14.42 -31.22
C PRO A 24 2.84 12.92 -31.09
N LEU A 25 2.43 12.29 -29.97
CA LEU A 25 2.65 10.84 -29.75
C LEU A 25 1.61 9.96 -30.46
N ARG A 26 0.46 10.49 -30.91
CA ARG A 26 -0.67 9.73 -31.43
C ARG A 26 -0.35 8.76 -32.59
N HIS A 27 0.74 9.00 -33.31
CA HIS A 27 1.14 8.18 -34.45
C HIS A 27 2.28 7.20 -34.14
N LEU A 28 2.78 7.19 -32.90
CA LEU A 28 3.86 6.31 -32.48
C LEU A 28 3.31 4.92 -32.08
N THR A 29 2.54 4.30 -32.96
CA THR A 29 1.78 3.05 -32.72
C THR A 29 2.65 1.83 -32.48
N ASN A 30 3.98 1.93 -32.68
CA ASN A 30 4.93 0.87 -32.35
C ASN A 30 5.43 0.94 -30.88
N LEU A 31 5.02 1.95 -30.10
CA LEU A 31 5.40 2.04 -28.69
C LEU A 31 4.85 0.85 -27.90
N THR A 32 5.75 0.22 -27.15
CA THR A 32 5.46 -0.84 -26.17
C THR A 32 5.71 -0.36 -24.74
N ASP A 33 6.59 0.61 -24.57
CA ASP A 33 6.96 1.18 -23.26
C ASP A 33 6.92 2.71 -23.33
N LEU A 34 6.09 3.34 -22.48
CA LEU A 34 5.93 4.78 -22.41
C LEU A 34 5.97 5.28 -20.96
N VAL A 35 6.92 6.19 -20.69
CA VAL A 35 7.10 6.78 -19.36
C VAL A 35 7.00 8.29 -19.46
N LEU A 36 5.96 8.86 -18.85
CA LEU A 36 5.61 10.29 -18.86
C LEU A 36 5.27 10.82 -17.46
N HIS A 37 5.68 10.14 -16.39
CA HIS A 37 5.33 10.57 -15.03
C HIS A 37 5.92 11.94 -14.69
N THR A 38 5.31 12.61 -13.69
CA THR A 38 5.80 13.90 -13.17
C THR A 38 5.84 14.97 -14.27
N ASN A 39 4.69 15.17 -14.93
CA ASN A 39 4.48 16.20 -15.95
C ASN A 39 3.14 16.93 -15.70
N TRP A 40 2.66 17.73 -16.66
CA TRP A 40 1.41 18.49 -16.59
C TRP A 40 0.39 18.01 -17.62
N ILE A 41 0.37 16.72 -17.89
CA ILE A 41 -0.51 16.11 -18.87
C ILE A 41 -1.88 15.90 -18.22
N SER A 42 -2.91 16.55 -18.74
CA SER A 42 -4.31 16.34 -18.34
C SER A 42 -5.10 15.59 -19.41
N ASP A 43 -4.76 15.76 -20.68
CA ASP A 43 -5.41 15.09 -21.82
C ASP A 43 -4.53 13.93 -22.33
N ILE A 44 -5.03 12.69 -22.17
CA ILE A 44 -4.38 11.48 -22.65
C ILE A 44 -5.07 10.84 -23.86
N GLU A 45 -6.01 11.54 -24.51
CA GLU A 45 -6.66 11.08 -25.75
C GLU A 45 -5.64 10.66 -26.83
N PRO A 46 -4.49 11.35 -27.00
CA PRO A 46 -3.46 10.92 -27.94
C PRO A 46 -2.92 9.50 -27.74
N LEU A 47 -3.12 8.88 -26.56
CA LEU A 47 -2.67 7.51 -26.26
C LEU A 47 -3.65 6.45 -26.75
N SER A 48 -4.91 6.78 -27.06
CA SER A 48 -5.99 5.82 -27.37
C SER A 48 -5.67 4.87 -28.54
N GLY A 49 -4.84 5.30 -29.49
CA GLY A 49 -4.40 4.49 -30.63
C GLY A 49 -3.12 3.66 -30.40
N LEU A 50 -2.46 3.76 -29.25
CA LEU A 50 -1.18 3.10 -28.97
C LEU A 50 -1.39 1.66 -28.46
N VAL A 51 -2.14 0.87 -29.19
CA VAL A 51 -2.63 -0.48 -28.81
C VAL A 51 -1.54 -1.52 -28.59
N ASN A 52 -0.27 -1.20 -28.85
CA ASN A 52 0.87 -2.07 -28.61
C ASN A 52 1.54 -1.82 -27.25
N LEU A 53 1.07 -0.84 -26.47
CA LEU A 53 1.63 -0.54 -25.14
C LEU A 53 1.46 -1.76 -24.22
N GLU A 54 2.58 -2.19 -23.64
CA GLU A 54 2.66 -3.21 -22.59
C GLU A 54 2.95 -2.55 -21.22
N ARG A 55 3.68 -1.42 -21.22
CA ARG A 55 4.01 -0.65 -20.03
C ARG A 55 3.70 0.83 -20.23
N LEU A 56 2.89 1.38 -19.33
CA LEU A 56 2.53 2.80 -19.30
C LEU A 56 2.69 3.38 -17.89
N ILE A 57 3.54 4.41 -17.76
CA ILE A 57 3.74 5.15 -16.51
C ILE A 57 3.43 6.61 -16.78
N ILE A 58 2.27 7.08 -16.30
CA ILE A 58 1.75 8.44 -16.45
C ILE A 58 1.31 9.03 -15.11
N SER A 59 1.79 8.47 -14.00
CA SER A 59 1.51 8.96 -12.64
C SER A 59 2.04 10.38 -12.42
N GLU A 60 1.53 11.03 -11.37
CA GLU A 60 1.94 12.39 -11.00
C GLU A 60 1.72 13.39 -12.15
N ASN A 61 0.55 13.28 -12.77
CA ASN A 61 0.01 14.18 -13.76
C ASN A 61 -1.43 14.55 -13.39
N PRO A 62 -1.96 15.72 -13.77
CA PRO A 62 -3.34 16.10 -13.46
C PRO A 62 -4.38 15.38 -14.35
N ILE A 63 -4.33 14.03 -14.35
CA ILE A 63 -5.22 13.19 -15.13
C ILE A 63 -6.45 12.86 -14.30
N SER A 64 -7.65 13.11 -14.83
CA SER A 64 -8.92 12.71 -14.23
C SER A 64 -9.73 11.76 -15.11
N ASP A 65 -9.45 11.72 -16.41
CA ASP A 65 -10.16 10.88 -17.39
C ASP A 65 -9.20 9.85 -18.02
N ILE A 66 -9.47 8.56 -17.74
CA ILE A 66 -8.69 7.45 -18.27
C ILE A 66 -9.42 6.63 -19.34
N ARG A 67 -10.57 7.12 -19.87
CA ARG A 67 -11.29 6.46 -20.97
C ARG A 67 -10.42 6.14 -22.18
N PRO A 68 -9.42 6.96 -22.56
CA PRO A 68 -8.53 6.64 -23.67
C PRO A 68 -7.72 5.35 -23.49
N LEU A 69 -7.60 4.81 -22.26
CA LEU A 69 -6.85 3.59 -21.98
C LEU A 69 -7.64 2.31 -22.27
N ALA A 70 -8.97 2.36 -22.44
CA ALA A 70 -9.84 1.18 -22.55
C ALA A 70 -9.46 0.20 -23.69
N GLY A 71 -8.85 0.72 -24.79
CA GLY A 71 -8.40 -0.10 -25.92
C GLY A 71 -7.00 -0.72 -25.78
N LEU A 72 -6.26 -0.38 -24.73
CA LEU A 72 -4.85 -0.77 -24.56
C LEU A 72 -4.72 -2.16 -23.92
N THR A 73 -5.36 -3.16 -24.49
CA THR A 73 -5.55 -4.49 -23.90
C THR A 73 -4.26 -5.32 -23.73
N LYS A 74 -3.13 -4.86 -24.28
CA LYS A 74 -1.81 -5.48 -24.06
C LYS A 74 -1.09 -4.99 -22.82
N LEU A 75 -1.65 -3.99 -22.11
CA LEU A 75 -1.02 -3.44 -20.90
C LEU A 75 -0.85 -4.52 -19.84
N ARG A 76 0.39 -4.65 -19.38
CA ARG A 76 0.81 -5.50 -18.27
C ARG A 76 1.20 -4.70 -17.04
N GLN A 77 1.62 -3.45 -17.25
CA GLN A 77 1.98 -2.53 -16.17
C GLN A 77 1.38 -1.15 -16.43
N LEU A 78 0.58 -0.68 -15.47
CA LEU A 78 -0.03 0.65 -15.50
C LEU A 78 0.20 1.38 -14.19
N HIS A 79 0.80 2.58 -14.26
CA HIS A 79 0.88 3.53 -13.15
C HIS A 79 0.15 4.81 -13.53
N VAL A 80 -0.92 5.12 -12.79
CA VAL A 80 -1.74 6.31 -12.98
C VAL A 80 -2.19 6.86 -11.62
N HIS A 81 -1.29 6.80 -10.64
CA HIS A 81 -1.53 7.31 -9.29
C HIS A 81 -1.35 8.83 -9.22
N GLY A 82 -1.99 9.45 -8.23
CA GLY A 82 -1.90 10.87 -7.95
C GLY A 82 -0.55 11.30 -7.34
N LEU A 83 -0.55 12.52 -6.83
CA LEU A 83 0.62 13.16 -6.23
C LEU A 83 0.51 13.15 -4.69
N TYR A 84 1.61 12.91 -3.99
CA TYR A 84 1.62 13.03 -2.54
C TYR A 84 1.42 14.48 -2.08
N PRO A 85 0.70 14.74 -0.97
CA PRO A 85 0.42 16.09 -0.50
C PRO A 85 1.66 16.96 -0.25
N ASN A 86 2.76 16.38 0.22
CA ASN A 86 4.03 17.08 0.42
C ASN A 86 4.72 17.46 -0.90
N GLN A 87 4.54 16.67 -1.94
CA GLN A 87 4.99 17.00 -3.29
C GLN A 87 4.09 18.07 -3.92
N LEU A 88 2.76 17.97 -3.69
CA LEU A 88 1.80 18.96 -4.18
C LEU A 88 2.17 20.37 -3.71
N GLN A 89 2.50 20.56 -2.41
CA GLN A 89 2.92 21.87 -1.90
C GLN A 89 4.19 22.39 -2.60
N TYR A 90 5.20 21.54 -2.79
CA TYR A 90 6.41 21.90 -3.53
C TYR A 90 6.09 22.37 -4.95
N TRP A 91 5.12 21.70 -5.62
CA TRP A 91 4.71 22.07 -6.97
C TRP A 91 3.89 23.35 -7.01
N LEU A 92 3.04 23.61 -6.00
CA LEU A 92 2.25 24.85 -5.90
C LEU A 92 3.11 26.08 -5.57
N ASP A 93 4.20 25.90 -4.85
CA ASP A 93 5.12 26.98 -4.47
C ASP A 93 6.03 27.45 -5.64
N MET A 94 6.04 26.73 -6.74
CA MET A 94 6.74 27.16 -7.95
C MET A 94 5.94 28.26 -8.66
N ASP A 95 6.42 29.50 -8.58
CA ASP A 95 5.84 30.68 -9.29
C ASP A 95 6.17 30.61 -10.80
N ASP A 96 5.66 29.61 -11.48
CA ASP A 96 5.87 29.38 -12.91
C ASP A 96 4.61 29.56 -13.78
N GLY A 97 3.56 30.17 -13.19
CA GLY A 97 2.29 30.48 -13.86
C GLY A 97 1.31 29.30 -13.97
N ARG A 98 1.48 28.27 -13.14
CA ARG A 98 0.58 27.13 -13.08
C ARG A 98 -0.73 27.49 -12.39
N ASP A 99 -1.79 26.79 -12.78
CA ASP A 99 -3.10 26.92 -12.13
C ASP A 99 -3.07 26.23 -10.75
N PRO A 100 -3.24 26.99 -9.66
CA PRO A 100 -3.27 26.41 -8.32
C PRO A 100 -4.49 25.51 -8.05
N ASP A 101 -5.50 25.57 -8.91
CA ASP A 101 -6.72 24.75 -8.79
C ASP A 101 -6.61 23.39 -9.50
N VAL A 102 -5.43 23.06 -10.07
CA VAL A 102 -5.20 21.76 -10.69
C VAL A 102 -5.20 20.65 -9.64
N VAL A 103 -6.14 19.73 -9.79
CA VAL A 103 -6.29 18.56 -8.91
C VAL A 103 -5.48 17.39 -9.50
N PHE A 104 -4.46 16.93 -8.75
CA PHE A 104 -3.64 15.79 -9.14
C PHE A 104 -4.21 14.42 -8.75
N ASN A 105 -5.30 14.40 -7.96
CA ASN A 105 -5.93 13.18 -7.43
C ASN A 105 -7.38 13.11 -7.89
N GLY A 106 -7.59 13.04 -9.19
CA GLY A 106 -8.90 13.28 -9.78
C GLY A 106 -9.60 12.06 -10.38
N ILE A 107 -8.94 10.91 -10.45
CA ILE A 107 -9.57 9.71 -11.04
C ILE A 107 -10.59 9.16 -10.05
N THR A 108 -11.85 9.10 -10.50
CA THR A 108 -12.97 8.50 -9.78
C THR A 108 -13.49 7.26 -10.52
N ASP A 109 -13.48 7.27 -11.86
CA ASP A 109 -14.01 6.22 -12.72
C ASP A 109 -12.85 5.39 -13.32
N ILE A 110 -12.77 4.12 -12.91
CA ILE A 110 -11.82 3.14 -13.44
C ILE A 110 -12.49 2.08 -14.34
N SER A 111 -13.74 2.30 -14.77
CA SER A 111 -14.44 1.40 -15.70
C SER A 111 -13.65 1.12 -16.99
N PRO A 112 -12.81 2.05 -17.52
CA PRO A 112 -11.96 1.78 -18.67
C PRO A 112 -10.93 0.65 -18.47
N LEU A 113 -10.62 0.27 -17.22
CA LEU A 113 -9.66 -0.79 -16.91
C LEU A 113 -10.25 -2.20 -17.03
N ALA A 114 -11.58 -2.36 -17.05
CA ALA A 114 -12.25 -3.65 -16.97
C ALA A 114 -11.84 -4.66 -18.07
N GLY A 115 -11.41 -4.16 -19.24
CA GLY A 115 -10.93 -4.98 -20.37
C GLY A 115 -9.44 -5.27 -20.38
N LEU A 116 -8.65 -4.70 -19.47
CA LEU A 116 -7.19 -4.80 -19.47
C LEU A 116 -6.70 -6.06 -18.74
N THR A 117 -7.18 -7.23 -19.16
CA THR A 117 -7.00 -8.52 -18.47
C THR A 117 -5.56 -9.04 -18.44
N GLU A 118 -4.65 -8.47 -19.24
CA GLU A 118 -3.21 -8.78 -19.19
C GLU A 118 -2.46 -8.06 -18.06
N LEU A 119 -3.12 -7.13 -17.31
CA LEU A 119 -2.48 -6.40 -16.24
C LEU A 119 -1.96 -7.34 -15.15
N ARG A 120 -0.70 -7.12 -14.77
CA ARG A 120 0.01 -7.80 -13.68
C ARG A 120 0.39 -6.84 -12.56
N LEU A 121 0.64 -5.57 -12.89
CA LEU A 121 0.97 -4.53 -11.94
C LEU A 121 0.09 -3.30 -12.22
N LEU A 122 -0.68 -2.91 -11.20
CA LEU A 122 -1.55 -1.75 -11.24
C LEU A 122 -1.28 -0.82 -10.04
N ARG A 123 -1.02 0.46 -10.31
CA ARG A 123 -0.89 1.50 -9.29
C ARG A 123 -1.86 2.63 -9.58
N ILE A 124 -2.89 2.72 -8.73
CA ILE A 124 -4.00 3.70 -8.80
C ILE A 124 -4.23 4.39 -7.46
N HIS A 125 -3.24 4.38 -6.59
CA HIS A 125 -3.30 5.04 -5.27
C HIS A 125 -3.30 6.57 -5.39
N LEU A 126 -3.64 7.26 -4.29
CA LEU A 126 -3.72 8.73 -4.26
C LEU A 126 -4.66 9.29 -5.34
N ASN A 127 -5.88 8.75 -5.40
CA ASN A 127 -6.97 9.19 -6.26
C ASN A 127 -8.27 9.34 -5.44
N ALA A 128 -9.42 9.40 -6.08
CA ALA A 128 -10.72 9.50 -5.42
C ALA A 128 -11.65 8.34 -5.85
N ILE A 129 -11.07 7.14 -5.95
CA ILE A 129 -11.75 5.93 -6.40
C ILE A 129 -12.54 5.34 -5.23
N SER A 130 -13.84 5.09 -5.44
CA SER A 130 -14.71 4.37 -4.49
C SER A 130 -15.18 3.02 -5.04
N ASP A 131 -15.39 2.91 -6.36
CA ASP A 131 -15.84 1.67 -7.00
C ASP A 131 -14.66 0.97 -7.71
N ILE A 132 -14.31 -0.21 -7.22
CA ILE A 132 -13.28 -1.08 -7.81
C ILE A 132 -13.87 -2.30 -8.52
N SER A 133 -15.18 -2.36 -8.74
CA SER A 133 -15.83 -3.45 -9.48
C SER A 133 -15.24 -3.72 -10.87
N PRO A 134 -14.66 -2.71 -11.60
CA PRO A 134 -13.98 -2.95 -12.86
C PRO A 134 -12.74 -3.85 -12.76
N LEU A 135 -12.19 -4.06 -11.55
CA LEU A 135 -11.00 -4.91 -11.36
C LEU A 135 -11.33 -6.40 -11.30
N ALA A 136 -12.61 -6.80 -11.16
CA ALA A 136 -13.02 -8.17 -10.87
C ALA A 136 -12.50 -9.23 -11.88
N ASN A 137 -12.29 -8.84 -13.15
CA ASN A 137 -11.80 -9.75 -14.18
C ASN A 137 -10.28 -9.70 -14.39
N LEU A 138 -9.55 -8.87 -13.65
CA LEU A 138 -8.10 -8.71 -13.80
C LEU A 138 -7.31 -9.81 -13.07
N THR A 139 -7.68 -11.06 -13.28
CA THR A 139 -7.17 -12.25 -12.57
C THR A 139 -5.68 -12.55 -12.80
N ASN A 140 -4.99 -11.75 -13.62
CA ASN A 140 -3.55 -11.81 -13.80
C ASN A 140 -2.79 -10.82 -12.90
N LEU A 141 -3.49 -10.00 -12.08
CA LEU A 141 -2.84 -9.08 -11.16
C LEU A 141 -2.01 -9.83 -10.12
N ILE A 142 -0.77 -9.37 -9.97
CA ILE A 142 0.22 -9.83 -8.98
C ILE A 142 0.47 -8.73 -7.95
N HIS A 143 0.54 -7.48 -8.39
CA HIS A 143 0.75 -6.32 -7.52
C HIS A 143 -0.35 -5.29 -7.73
N LEU A 144 -1.06 -4.95 -6.67
CA LEU A 144 -2.07 -3.90 -6.66
C LEU A 144 -1.77 -2.87 -5.57
N ARG A 145 -1.71 -1.58 -5.96
CA ARG A 145 -1.64 -0.46 -5.02
C ARG A 145 -2.82 0.47 -5.26
N LEU A 146 -3.71 0.55 -4.29
CA LEU A 146 -4.93 1.37 -4.31
C LEU A 146 -5.11 2.18 -3.01
N TYR A 147 -4.05 2.33 -2.22
CA TYR A 147 -4.08 3.09 -0.97
C TYR A 147 -4.41 4.58 -1.18
N ASP A 148 -4.86 5.25 -0.13
CA ASP A 148 -5.30 6.65 -0.16
C ASP A 148 -6.33 6.89 -1.27
N ASN A 149 -7.47 6.19 -1.17
CA ASN A 149 -8.66 6.30 -2.00
C ASN A 149 -9.92 6.35 -1.09
N GLN A 150 -11.09 6.03 -1.62
CA GLN A 150 -12.37 6.03 -0.91
C GLN A 150 -13.07 4.66 -1.01
N VAL A 151 -12.28 3.58 -1.09
CA VAL A 151 -12.79 2.21 -1.29
C VAL A 151 -13.36 1.69 0.02
N GLU A 152 -14.61 1.19 -0.03
CA GLU A 152 -15.29 0.51 1.05
C GLU A 152 -15.45 -0.98 0.72
N ASP A 153 -15.97 -1.31 -0.46
CA ASP A 153 -16.22 -2.67 -0.92
C ASP A 153 -15.06 -3.21 -1.77
N ILE A 154 -14.44 -4.29 -1.29
CA ILE A 154 -13.36 -5.00 -1.98
C ILE A 154 -13.79 -6.37 -2.55
N SER A 155 -15.09 -6.63 -2.69
CA SER A 155 -15.63 -7.89 -3.24
C SER A 155 -15.09 -8.22 -4.63
N ALA A 156 -14.76 -7.20 -5.44
CA ALA A 156 -14.13 -7.33 -6.74
C ALA A 156 -12.74 -8.02 -6.70
N LEU A 157 -12.10 -8.11 -5.54
CA LEU A 157 -10.80 -8.75 -5.40
C LEU A 157 -10.89 -10.27 -5.17
N ALA A 158 -12.08 -10.82 -4.89
CA ALA A 158 -12.27 -12.20 -4.42
C ALA A 158 -11.63 -13.28 -5.32
N ASP A 159 -11.59 -13.06 -6.64
CA ASP A 159 -11.02 -14.01 -7.60
C ASP A 159 -9.57 -13.67 -8.04
N LEU A 160 -8.97 -12.62 -7.48
CA LEU A 160 -7.60 -12.20 -7.83
C LEU A 160 -6.54 -13.00 -7.05
N ASN A 161 -6.63 -14.32 -7.07
CA ASN A 161 -5.84 -15.24 -6.26
C ASN A 161 -4.33 -15.28 -6.56
N LYS A 162 -3.86 -14.55 -7.58
CA LYS A 162 -2.43 -14.38 -7.89
C LYS A 162 -1.80 -13.17 -7.23
N LEU A 163 -2.56 -12.42 -6.42
CA LEU A 163 -2.00 -11.27 -5.72
C LEU A 163 -0.95 -11.71 -4.69
N VAL A 164 0.24 -11.18 -4.85
CA VAL A 164 1.38 -11.31 -3.94
C VAL A 164 1.54 -10.06 -3.08
N LEU A 165 1.20 -8.89 -3.64
CA LEU A 165 1.25 -7.61 -2.95
C LEU A 165 -0.09 -6.87 -3.12
N LEU A 166 -0.71 -6.50 -1.99
CA LEU A 166 -1.85 -5.60 -1.92
C LEU A 166 -1.59 -4.47 -0.92
N TRP A 167 -1.54 -3.23 -1.39
CA TRP A 167 -1.50 -2.04 -0.55
C TRP A 167 -2.81 -1.27 -0.71
N ALA A 168 -3.64 -1.27 0.34
CA ALA A 168 -4.98 -0.70 0.37
C ALA A 168 -5.23 0.12 1.65
N HIS A 169 -4.16 0.60 2.30
CA HIS A 169 -4.27 1.47 3.46
C HIS A 169 -4.88 2.84 3.11
N GLY A 170 -5.40 3.57 4.11
CA GLY A 170 -6.03 4.87 3.88
C GLY A 170 -7.28 4.77 3.01
N ASN A 171 -8.17 3.85 3.33
CA ASN A 171 -9.47 3.64 2.70
C ASN A 171 -10.58 3.54 3.76
N GLN A 172 -11.74 2.98 3.42
CA GLN A 172 -12.89 2.81 4.31
C GLN A 172 -13.31 1.34 4.39
N ILE A 173 -12.32 0.41 4.30
CA ILE A 173 -12.56 -1.04 4.23
C ILE A 173 -12.88 -1.55 5.65
N GLU A 174 -14.02 -2.25 5.80
CA GLU A 174 -14.40 -2.94 7.03
C GLU A 174 -14.36 -4.47 6.87
N ASP A 175 -14.85 -4.99 5.73
CA ASP A 175 -14.91 -6.42 5.43
C ASP A 175 -13.75 -6.85 4.49
N ILE A 176 -12.87 -7.70 5.01
CA ILE A 176 -11.76 -8.30 4.24
C ILE A 176 -12.01 -9.78 3.90
N SER A 177 -13.22 -10.30 4.09
CA SER A 177 -13.58 -11.67 3.73
C SER A 177 -13.30 -12.03 2.26
N PRO A 178 -13.37 -11.08 1.28
CA PRO A 178 -12.99 -11.35 -0.10
C PRO A 178 -11.53 -11.79 -0.29
N LEU A 179 -10.64 -11.48 0.66
CA LEU A 179 -9.23 -11.84 0.57
C LEU A 179 -8.94 -13.29 0.97
N SER A 180 -9.91 -14.04 1.49
CA SER A 180 -9.73 -15.37 2.10
C SER A 180 -9.12 -16.44 1.19
N GLY A 181 -9.21 -16.27 -0.15
CA GLY A 181 -8.64 -17.17 -1.16
C GLY A 181 -7.17 -16.89 -1.54
N MET A 182 -6.58 -15.79 -1.04
CA MET A 182 -5.28 -15.28 -1.51
C MET A 182 -4.10 -15.94 -0.79
N SER A 183 -3.88 -17.24 -1.00
CA SER A 183 -2.82 -17.99 -0.31
C SER A 183 -1.39 -17.61 -0.72
N GLU A 184 -1.20 -16.94 -1.88
CA GLU A 184 0.12 -16.49 -2.37
C GLU A 184 0.50 -15.10 -1.85
N MET A 185 -0.36 -14.45 -1.02
CA MET A 185 -0.11 -13.12 -0.48
C MET A 185 1.13 -13.10 0.42
N GLN A 186 2.09 -12.23 0.10
CA GLN A 186 3.31 -12.01 0.88
C GLN A 186 3.29 -10.67 1.60
N GLN A 187 2.80 -9.60 0.94
CA GLN A 187 2.78 -8.26 1.52
C GLN A 187 1.37 -7.66 1.48
N LEU A 188 0.82 -7.39 2.65
CA LEU A 188 -0.49 -6.80 2.81
C LEU A 188 -0.44 -5.55 3.68
N SER A 189 -0.91 -4.44 3.16
CA SER A 189 -1.07 -3.20 3.92
C SER A 189 -2.52 -2.75 3.90
N LEU A 190 -3.14 -2.74 5.08
CA LEU A 190 -4.52 -2.34 5.35
C LEU A 190 -4.60 -1.35 6.52
N ASN A 191 -3.52 -0.63 6.83
CA ASN A 191 -3.53 0.42 7.85
C ASN A 191 -4.61 1.47 7.55
N ASP A 192 -5.07 2.17 8.59
CA ASP A 192 -6.01 3.28 8.45
C ASP A 192 -7.25 2.87 7.63
N ASN A 193 -8.02 1.96 8.22
CA ASN A 193 -9.29 1.41 7.72
C ASN A 193 -10.24 1.16 8.91
N GLY A 194 -11.38 0.49 8.68
CA GLY A 194 -12.37 0.16 9.72
C GLY A 194 -12.41 -1.31 10.11
N ILE A 195 -11.30 -2.05 9.96
CA ILE A 195 -11.27 -3.51 10.08
C ILE A 195 -11.31 -3.95 11.54
N SER A 196 -12.20 -4.90 11.85
CA SER A 196 -12.25 -5.56 13.16
C SER A 196 -12.03 -7.07 13.07
N ASP A 197 -12.48 -7.73 11.99
CA ASP A 197 -12.32 -9.17 11.78
C ASP A 197 -11.22 -9.45 10.74
N ILE A 198 -10.20 -10.18 11.16
CA ILE A 198 -9.07 -10.60 10.33
C ILE A 198 -9.07 -12.11 10.05
N GLY A 199 -10.18 -12.79 10.21
CA GLY A 199 -10.34 -14.22 9.97
C GLY A 199 -9.88 -14.67 8.58
N ALA A 200 -10.09 -13.81 7.56
CA ALA A 200 -9.67 -14.05 6.18
C ALA A 200 -8.16 -14.28 6.01
N LEU A 201 -7.32 -13.75 6.92
CA LEU A 201 -5.85 -13.83 6.81
C LEU A 201 -5.28 -15.19 7.22
N GLY A 202 -6.05 -16.03 7.94
CA GLY A 202 -5.54 -17.26 8.59
C GLY A 202 -4.94 -18.31 7.64
N ASN A 203 -5.12 -18.20 6.34
CA ASN A 203 -4.58 -19.13 5.33
C ASN A 203 -3.43 -18.53 4.48
N MET A 204 -3.03 -17.27 4.73
CA MET A 204 -1.96 -16.59 3.97
C MET A 204 -0.58 -16.93 4.51
N THR A 205 -0.20 -18.22 4.48
CA THR A 205 1.00 -18.75 5.14
C THR A 205 2.32 -18.25 4.56
N GLU A 206 2.31 -17.68 3.37
CA GLU A 206 3.47 -17.07 2.71
C GLU A 206 3.67 -15.58 3.11
N MET A 207 2.78 -15.03 3.98
CA MET A 207 2.83 -13.63 4.42
C MET A 207 4.11 -13.35 5.21
N ASP A 208 4.93 -12.42 4.71
CA ASP A 208 6.15 -11.94 5.38
C ASP A 208 6.00 -10.53 5.97
N HIS A 209 5.17 -9.66 5.36
CA HIS A 209 4.92 -8.29 5.82
C HIS A 209 3.42 -8.02 5.94
N LEU A 210 2.97 -7.70 7.16
CA LEU A 210 1.56 -7.41 7.44
C LEU A 210 1.44 -6.10 8.23
N PHE A 211 0.70 -5.15 7.65
CA PHE A 211 0.47 -3.83 8.22
C PHE A 211 -1.03 -3.62 8.44
N LEU A 212 -1.47 -3.55 9.70
CA LEU A 212 -2.86 -3.45 10.16
C LEU A 212 -3.05 -2.35 11.21
N SER A 213 -2.13 -1.40 11.29
CA SER A 213 -2.21 -0.27 12.23
C SER A 213 -3.44 0.60 11.98
N ASP A 214 -3.91 1.31 13.01
CA ASP A 214 -5.04 2.24 12.91
C ASP A 214 -6.31 1.56 12.38
N ASN A 215 -6.73 0.49 13.08
CA ASN A 215 -7.97 -0.26 12.86
C ASN A 215 -8.67 -0.50 14.23
N THR A 216 -9.65 -1.42 14.28
CA THR A 216 -10.41 -1.76 15.51
C THR A 216 -10.30 -3.25 15.85
N ILE A 217 -9.11 -3.84 15.62
CA ILE A 217 -8.87 -5.27 15.77
C ILE A 217 -8.70 -5.61 17.25
N GLU A 218 -9.48 -6.59 17.75
CA GLU A 218 -9.34 -7.15 19.09
C GLU A 218 -8.70 -8.54 19.05
N ASP A 219 -9.18 -9.42 18.15
CA ASP A 219 -8.76 -10.82 18.03
C ASP A 219 -7.74 -11.02 16.90
N ILE A 220 -6.52 -11.42 17.30
CA ILE A 220 -5.42 -11.75 16.37
C ILE A 220 -5.14 -13.27 16.30
N ALA A 221 -6.03 -14.12 16.81
CA ALA A 221 -5.89 -15.59 16.72
C ALA A 221 -5.66 -16.10 15.28
N PRO A 222 -6.26 -15.51 14.21
CA PRO A 222 -5.98 -15.92 12.84
C PRO A 222 -4.50 -15.87 12.44
N LEU A 223 -3.70 -14.97 13.06
CA LEU A 223 -2.28 -14.80 12.72
C LEU A 223 -1.38 -15.96 13.19
N GLN A 224 -1.83 -16.83 14.08
CA GLN A 224 -1.00 -17.90 14.69
C GLN A 224 -0.36 -18.85 13.65
N ARG A 225 -0.91 -18.93 12.43
CA ARG A 225 -0.44 -19.80 11.36
C ARG A 225 0.58 -19.14 10.42
N LEU A 226 0.75 -17.82 10.48
CA LEU A 226 1.57 -17.04 9.56
C LEU A 226 3.05 -17.12 9.95
N GLN A 227 3.62 -18.33 9.87
CA GLN A 227 4.96 -18.65 10.35
C GLN A 227 6.10 -17.96 9.59
N ALA A 228 5.81 -17.39 8.39
CA ALA A 228 6.75 -16.64 7.59
C ALA A 228 6.83 -15.14 7.97
N LEU A 229 5.94 -14.65 8.89
CA LEU A 229 5.91 -13.24 9.26
C LEU A 229 7.24 -12.77 9.84
N GLU A 230 7.83 -11.77 9.19
CA GLU A 230 9.02 -11.05 9.61
C GLU A 230 8.66 -9.66 10.16
N VAL A 231 7.71 -8.97 9.54
CA VAL A 231 7.26 -7.62 9.93
C VAL A 231 5.76 -7.62 10.20
N LEU A 232 5.38 -7.24 11.42
CA LEU A 232 3.99 -7.13 11.85
C LEU A 232 3.75 -5.80 12.56
N ARG A 233 2.87 -4.98 12.00
CA ARG A 233 2.46 -3.71 12.61
C ARG A 233 0.97 -3.72 12.93
N LEU A 234 0.67 -3.52 14.20
CA LEU A 234 -0.67 -3.58 14.80
C LEU A 234 -0.93 -2.37 15.72
N GLU A 235 -0.22 -1.26 15.49
CA GLU A 235 -0.37 -0.04 16.31
C GLU A 235 -1.82 0.48 16.27
N ASN A 236 -2.25 1.06 17.38
CA ASN A 236 -3.56 1.71 17.50
C ASN A 236 -4.70 0.79 17.08
N ASN A 237 -4.84 -0.30 17.83
CA ASN A 237 -5.93 -1.28 17.77
C ASN A 237 -6.43 -1.55 19.20
N ASP A 238 -7.32 -2.52 19.38
CA ASP A 238 -7.92 -2.88 20.68
C ASP A 238 -7.41 -4.23 21.23
N ILE A 239 -6.18 -4.61 20.85
CA ILE A 239 -5.58 -5.91 21.18
C ILE A 239 -5.27 -6.02 22.66
N THR A 240 -5.70 -7.12 23.29
CA THR A 240 -5.41 -7.44 24.70
C THR A 240 -4.70 -8.77 24.88
N ASP A 241 -4.82 -9.70 23.92
CA ASP A 241 -4.19 -11.02 23.92
C ASP A 241 -3.24 -11.19 22.72
N VAL A 242 -1.98 -11.48 23.01
CA VAL A 242 -0.92 -11.72 22.03
C VAL A 242 -0.47 -13.17 21.96
N SER A 243 -1.28 -14.10 22.47
CA SER A 243 -0.96 -15.54 22.51
C SER A 243 -0.71 -16.14 21.11
N ALA A 244 -1.39 -15.62 20.08
CA ALA A 244 -1.20 -16.01 18.69
C ALA A 244 0.23 -15.76 18.18
N LEU A 245 0.96 -14.82 18.78
CA LEU A 245 2.31 -14.44 18.34
C LEU A 245 3.42 -15.30 18.99
N ALA A 246 3.07 -16.14 19.96
CA ALA A 246 4.05 -16.94 20.74
C ALA A 246 4.89 -17.91 19.87
N GLY A 247 4.35 -18.34 18.72
CA GLY A 247 5.01 -19.28 17.81
C GLY A 247 5.60 -18.65 16.54
N LEU A 248 5.45 -17.34 16.32
CA LEU A 248 5.93 -16.67 15.11
C LEU A 248 7.41 -16.34 15.22
N ASN A 249 8.25 -17.35 15.05
CA ASN A 249 9.69 -17.29 15.34
C ASN A 249 10.52 -16.54 14.29
N GLN A 250 9.91 -16.07 13.20
CA GLN A 250 10.58 -15.28 12.17
C GLN A 250 10.41 -13.77 12.38
N LEU A 251 9.58 -13.35 13.37
CA LEU A 251 9.35 -11.94 13.64
C LEU A 251 10.64 -11.21 14.01
N ARG A 252 10.93 -10.15 13.28
CA ARG A 252 12.06 -9.22 13.45
C ARG A 252 11.61 -7.82 13.82
N GLU A 253 10.45 -7.41 13.33
CA GLU A 253 9.83 -6.13 13.63
C GLU A 253 8.39 -6.36 14.06
N LEU A 254 8.09 -6.02 15.33
CA LEU A 254 6.75 -6.11 15.88
C LEU A 254 6.37 -4.77 16.53
N SER A 255 5.29 -4.17 16.06
CA SER A 255 4.71 -3.00 16.72
C SER A 255 3.31 -3.29 17.23
N LEU A 256 3.12 -3.07 18.53
CA LEU A 256 1.86 -3.17 19.27
C LEU A 256 1.54 -1.84 19.99
N ALA A 257 2.20 -0.77 19.61
CA ALA A 257 2.02 0.55 20.24
C ALA A 257 0.55 0.97 20.25
N ARG A 258 0.13 1.75 21.27
CA ARG A 258 -1.25 2.27 21.41
C ARG A 258 -2.34 1.19 21.49
N ASN A 259 -2.01 -0.06 21.80
CA ASN A 259 -2.98 -1.03 22.28
C ASN A 259 -3.10 -0.83 23.79
N TRP A 260 -3.94 0.13 24.18
CA TRP A 260 -3.95 0.74 25.52
C TRP A 260 -4.26 -0.24 26.65
N SER A 261 -4.98 -1.32 26.35
CA SER A 261 -5.39 -2.36 27.30
C SER A 261 -4.46 -3.58 27.31
N LEU A 262 -3.43 -3.64 26.44
CA LEU A 262 -2.46 -4.72 26.41
C LEU A 262 -1.53 -4.66 27.61
N TYR A 263 -1.62 -5.64 28.51
CA TYR A 263 -0.81 -5.71 29.72
C TYR A 263 0.04 -6.99 29.83
N ASP A 264 -0.43 -8.12 29.27
CA ASP A 264 0.26 -9.41 29.33
C ASP A 264 1.00 -9.71 28.01
N VAL A 265 2.32 -9.64 28.06
CA VAL A 265 3.22 -9.98 26.96
C VAL A 265 4.05 -11.23 27.22
N GLN A 266 3.64 -12.07 28.19
CA GLN A 266 4.30 -13.33 28.47
C GLN A 266 4.34 -14.29 27.27
N PRO A 267 3.32 -14.33 26.36
CA PRO A 267 3.42 -15.08 25.12
C PRO A 267 4.61 -14.65 24.25
N LEU A 268 4.89 -13.35 24.12
CA LEU A 268 6.05 -12.84 23.37
C LEU A 268 7.37 -13.16 24.06
N LEU A 269 7.42 -13.12 25.40
CA LEU A 269 8.59 -13.53 26.15
C LEU A 269 8.88 -15.03 26.03
N ARG A 270 7.91 -15.87 25.68
CA ARG A 270 8.10 -17.29 25.37
C ARG A 270 8.50 -17.53 23.91
N ASN A 271 8.27 -16.56 23.02
CA ASN A 271 8.70 -16.66 21.63
C ASN A 271 10.23 -16.69 21.56
N ALA A 272 10.79 -17.81 21.10
CA ALA A 272 12.22 -18.01 21.01
C ALA A 272 12.88 -17.24 19.85
N GLY A 273 12.07 -16.81 18.86
CA GLY A 273 12.53 -16.01 17.72
C GLY A 273 12.80 -14.56 18.08
N ILE A 274 12.10 -14.01 19.10
CA ILE A 274 12.28 -12.61 19.49
C ILE A 274 13.51 -12.45 20.39
N GLY A 275 14.54 -11.75 19.91
CA GLY A 275 15.83 -11.63 20.61
C GLY A 275 16.72 -10.50 20.09
N ALA A 276 18.02 -10.71 20.14
CA ALA A 276 19.00 -9.70 19.77
C ALA A 276 18.92 -9.31 18.29
N GLY A 277 18.75 -8.03 18.05
CA GLY A 277 18.65 -7.44 16.69
C GLY A 277 17.22 -7.25 16.21
N ASP A 278 16.21 -7.76 16.93
CA ASP A 278 14.80 -7.53 16.59
C ASP A 278 14.30 -6.22 17.20
N GLU A 279 13.25 -5.64 16.60
CA GLU A 279 12.62 -4.40 17.03
C GLU A 279 11.23 -4.68 17.61
N LEU A 280 10.94 -4.12 18.78
CA LEU A 280 9.66 -4.24 19.45
C LEU A 280 9.15 -2.87 19.92
N ASP A 281 7.97 -2.48 19.48
CA ASP A 281 7.30 -1.27 19.92
C ASP A 281 6.10 -1.59 20.83
N LEU A 282 6.21 -1.22 22.10
CA LEU A 282 5.17 -1.36 23.14
C LEU A 282 4.78 0.00 23.72
N ARG A 283 5.01 1.09 23.03
CA ARG A 283 4.64 2.44 23.50
C ARG A 283 3.14 2.56 23.72
N PHE A 284 2.75 3.23 24.80
CA PHE A 284 1.34 3.46 25.11
C PHE A 284 0.52 2.17 25.27
N THR A 285 1.15 1.13 25.80
CA THR A 285 0.49 -0.09 26.28
C THR A 285 0.49 -0.12 27.82
N ALA A 286 -0.27 -1.04 28.43
CA ALA A 286 -0.28 -1.26 29.89
C ALA A 286 0.77 -2.27 30.37
N VAL A 287 1.76 -2.62 29.54
CA VAL A 287 2.80 -3.61 29.81
C VAL A 287 3.68 -3.18 30.99
N ARG A 288 4.07 -4.14 31.84
CA ARG A 288 4.89 -3.88 33.02
C ARG A 288 6.34 -3.60 32.64
N CYS A 289 6.98 -2.68 33.42
CA CYS A 289 8.40 -2.40 33.23
C CYS A 289 9.31 -3.63 33.38
N SER A 290 8.95 -4.59 34.24
CA SER A 290 9.69 -5.84 34.37
C SER A 290 9.73 -6.68 33.09
N ASP A 291 8.65 -6.67 32.32
CA ASP A 291 8.56 -7.41 31.06
C ASP A 291 9.36 -6.70 29.97
N ILE A 292 9.32 -5.36 29.96
CA ILE A 292 10.16 -4.51 29.12
C ILE A 292 11.65 -4.77 29.38
N ASP A 293 12.06 -4.82 30.66
CA ASP A 293 13.43 -5.13 31.04
C ASP A 293 13.85 -6.54 30.62
N ALA A 294 12.91 -7.51 30.63
CA ALA A 294 13.16 -8.86 30.14
C ALA A 294 13.48 -8.90 28.65
N PHE A 295 12.76 -8.15 27.79
CA PHE A 295 13.08 -8.02 26.37
C PHE A 295 14.44 -7.36 26.15
N ALA A 296 14.74 -6.29 26.85
CA ALA A 296 16.02 -5.61 26.74
C ALA A 296 17.20 -6.49 27.15
N ASN A 297 17.04 -7.33 28.20
CA ASN A 297 18.05 -8.30 28.62
C ASN A 297 18.28 -9.40 27.56
N ARG A 298 17.33 -9.61 26.66
CA ARG A 298 17.46 -10.49 25.50
C ARG A 298 18.11 -9.81 24.28
N GLY A 299 18.43 -8.51 24.40
CA GLY A 299 19.02 -7.72 23.31
C GLY A 299 18.02 -7.20 22.29
N VAL A 300 16.71 -7.22 22.59
CA VAL A 300 15.67 -6.64 21.74
C VAL A 300 15.78 -5.12 21.72
N THR A 301 15.74 -4.52 20.56
CA THR A 301 15.67 -3.07 20.38
C THR A 301 14.25 -2.60 20.71
N LEU A 302 14.10 -1.86 21.79
CA LEU A 302 12.81 -1.32 22.22
C LEU A 302 12.68 0.12 21.75
N LEU A 303 11.66 0.40 20.94
CA LEU A 303 11.33 1.78 20.57
C LEU A 303 10.74 2.50 21.80
N ARG A 304 11.25 3.70 22.13
CA ARG A 304 10.95 4.59 23.25
C ARG A 304 9.76 4.17 24.12
N VAL A 305 10.02 3.50 25.25
CA VAL A 305 8.95 2.96 26.10
C VAL A 305 8.31 4.07 26.93
N THR A 306 7.09 4.45 26.57
CA THR A 306 6.21 5.26 27.42
C THR A 306 5.02 4.39 27.84
N THR A 307 4.83 4.22 29.16
CA THR A 307 3.64 3.54 29.69
C THR A 307 2.41 4.44 29.61
N VAL A 308 1.21 3.86 29.76
CA VAL A 308 -0.10 4.58 29.71
C VAL A 308 -0.14 5.82 30.61
N ASN A 309 0.63 5.85 31.70
CA ASN A 309 0.67 6.99 32.64
C ASN A 309 1.72 8.06 32.27
N GLY A 310 2.36 7.98 31.10
CA GLY A 310 3.38 8.94 30.69
C GLY A 310 4.69 8.88 31.49
N SER A 311 4.79 7.94 32.45
CA SER A 311 6.02 7.69 33.19
C SER A 311 6.79 6.60 32.44
N GLY A 312 7.94 6.96 31.87
CA GLY A 312 8.88 5.95 31.36
C GLY A 312 9.26 4.95 32.45
N CYS A 313 9.70 3.75 32.07
CA CYS A 313 10.19 2.79 33.06
C CYS A 313 11.39 3.38 33.80
N PRO A 314 11.37 3.42 35.16
CA PRO A 314 12.44 4.01 35.95
C PRO A 314 13.78 3.37 35.63
N GLY A 315 14.80 4.20 35.34
CA GLY A 315 16.18 3.76 35.14
C GLY A 315 16.68 3.72 33.70
N ARG A 316 15.85 3.98 32.71
CA ARG A 316 16.30 4.12 31.30
C ARG A 316 16.38 5.58 30.90
N ARG A 317 17.60 6.02 30.50
CA ARG A 317 17.76 7.29 29.77
C ARG A 317 17.16 7.11 28.40
N LEU A 318 16.30 8.06 28.02
CA LEU A 318 15.90 8.27 26.64
C LEU A 318 17.18 8.66 25.88
N GLU A 319 17.75 7.79 25.09
CA GLU A 319 18.72 8.22 24.08
C GLU A 319 17.91 8.93 22.99
N ASP A 320 18.06 10.25 22.93
CA ASP A 320 17.57 11.05 21.80
C ASP A 320 18.40 10.72 20.56
N PRO A 321 17.78 10.64 19.35
CA PRO A 321 18.48 10.48 18.11
C PRO A 321 19.34 11.68 17.77
#